data_86a643d4811000cc43e2528755647da3
#
_entry.id   86a643d4811000cc43e2528755647da3
#
_cell.length_a   1.000
_cell.length_b   1.000
_cell.length_c   1.000
_cell.angle_alpha   90.00
_cell.angle_beta   90.00
_cell.angle_gamma   90.00
#
_symmetry.space_group_name_H-M   'P 1'
#
loop_
_entity.id
_entity.type
_entity.pdbx_description
1 polymer ?
#
loop_
_entity_poly.entity_id
_entity_poly.type
_entity_poly.pdbx_seq_one_letter_code
_entity_poly.pdbx_strand_id
1 'polypeptide(L)'
;IAAALILCMMGQFGNSWQVSKDDDSLTLGLSNIVIDCTNSEQQNEEACISMTYILVAEDMEKAAGETPPSDPLVKGKIENYCENSYEMILAVATATDNDTLRTEAGEARETCLKNDSAGGISGMILWIGIIGILASTVLLVMSMLGKTLPGGLNADGRLSSWASGGLVLLATILWMIMKDNMEDELNTGMSFYLALFAGLFAVGAGVLDLLDKRE
;
A
#
# COMPACT_ATOMS: atom_id res chain seq x y z
N ILE A 1 -4.64 -21.43 5.84
CA ILE A 1 -3.34 -20.73 5.88
C ILE A 1 -2.85 -20.40 4.46
N ALA A 2 -2.83 -21.35 3.50
CA ALA A 2 -2.41 -21.09 2.12
C ALA A 2 -3.23 -19.96 1.45
N ALA A 3 -4.55 -19.95 1.63
CA ALA A 3 -5.39 -18.85 1.15
C ALA A 3 -5.03 -17.50 1.81
N ALA A 4 -4.74 -17.49 3.12
CA ALA A 4 -4.28 -16.31 3.82
C ALA A 4 -2.97 -15.77 3.25
N LEU A 5 -2.02 -16.66 2.92
CA LEU A 5 -0.75 -16.27 2.29
C LEU A 5 -0.99 -15.60 0.93
N ILE A 6 -1.81 -16.20 0.06
CA ILE A 6 -2.12 -15.65 -1.26
C ILE A 6 -2.77 -14.26 -1.12
N LEU A 7 -3.79 -14.13 -0.26
CA LEU A 7 -4.48 -12.86 -0.04
C LEU A 7 -3.54 -11.79 0.53
N CYS A 8 -2.64 -12.18 1.45
CA CYS A 8 -1.67 -11.26 2.03
C CYS A 8 -0.66 -10.77 0.99
N MET A 9 -0.19 -11.66 0.11
CA MET A 9 0.67 -11.30 -1.02
C MET A 9 -0.04 -10.35 -1.98
N MET A 10 -1.29 -10.63 -2.33
CA MET A 10 -2.10 -9.75 -3.19
C MET A 10 -2.33 -8.39 -2.53
N GLY A 11 -2.55 -8.35 -1.21
CA GLY A 11 -2.66 -7.10 -0.45
C GLY A 11 -1.35 -6.32 -0.45
N GLN A 12 -0.22 -6.98 -0.18
CA GLN A 12 1.09 -6.35 -0.10
C GLN A 12 1.54 -5.73 -1.43
N PHE A 13 1.38 -6.47 -2.53
CA PHE A 13 1.82 -6.03 -3.86
C PHE A 13 0.73 -5.31 -4.66
N GLY A 14 -0.48 -5.26 -4.14
CA GLY A 14 -1.57 -4.54 -4.77
C GLY A 14 -1.37 -3.03 -4.76
N ASN A 15 -1.73 -2.38 -5.84
CA ASN A 15 -1.60 -0.92 -5.98
C ASN A 15 -2.84 -0.16 -5.51
N SER A 16 -3.90 -0.86 -5.05
CA SER A 16 -5.18 -0.28 -4.70
C SER A 16 -5.48 -0.36 -3.21
N TRP A 17 -4.63 0.27 -2.38
CA TRP A 17 -4.92 0.52 -0.96
C TRP A 17 -5.88 1.69 -0.79
N GLN A 18 -5.73 2.71 -1.66
CA GLN A 18 -6.69 3.81 -1.85
C GLN A 18 -6.96 3.96 -3.35
N VAL A 19 -8.15 4.40 -3.69
CA VAL A 19 -8.61 4.61 -5.07
C VAL A 19 -9.39 5.92 -5.11
N SER A 20 -9.20 6.71 -6.17
CA SER A 20 -10.00 7.94 -6.39
C SER A 20 -11.49 7.62 -6.41
N LYS A 21 -12.31 8.55 -5.90
CA LYS A 21 -13.78 8.40 -5.85
C LYS A 21 -14.44 8.67 -7.19
N ASP A 22 -13.92 9.63 -7.92
CA ASP A 22 -14.58 10.18 -9.10
C ASP A 22 -14.21 9.43 -10.37
N ASP A 23 -12.97 8.97 -10.43
CA ASP A 23 -12.47 8.15 -11.51
C ASP A 23 -11.41 7.18 -10.96
N ASP A 24 -11.28 6.02 -11.55
CA ASP A 24 -10.25 5.04 -11.17
C ASP A 24 -8.85 5.43 -11.69
N SER A 25 -8.65 6.70 -12.08
CA SER A 25 -7.41 7.19 -12.68
C SER A 25 -6.23 7.19 -11.71
N LEU A 26 -6.51 7.33 -10.40
CA LEU A 26 -5.49 7.38 -9.36
C LEU A 26 -5.68 6.25 -8.36
N THR A 27 -4.65 5.41 -8.23
CA THR A 27 -4.60 4.38 -7.20
C THR A 27 -3.31 4.47 -6.40
N LEU A 28 -3.44 4.40 -5.08
CA LEU A 28 -2.32 4.39 -4.14
C LEU A 28 -2.14 2.98 -3.58
N GLY A 29 -0.93 2.45 -3.72
CA GLY A 29 -0.47 1.26 -3.00
C GLY A 29 0.06 1.62 -1.62
N LEU A 30 0.88 0.77 -1.02
CA LEU A 30 1.54 1.07 0.26
C LEU A 30 2.67 2.12 0.10
N SER A 31 3.44 2.05 -0.98
CA SER A 31 4.55 2.98 -1.26
C SER A 31 4.62 3.41 -2.73
N ASN A 32 3.63 3.01 -3.51
CA ASN A 32 3.57 3.30 -4.94
C ASN A 32 2.26 3.98 -5.28
N ILE A 33 2.33 4.86 -6.24
CA ILE A 33 1.19 5.50 -6.90
C ILE A 33 1.11 4.97 -8.34
N VAL A 34 -0.10 4.72 -8.80
CA VAL A 34 -0.39 4.37 -10.19
C VAL A 34 -1.40 5.37 -10.73
N ILE A 35 -1.08 5.96 -11.86
CA ILE A 35 -1.93 6.89 -12.60
C ILE A 35 -2.29 6.20 -13.91
N ASP A 36 -3.58 6.03 -14.15
CA ASP A 36 -4.15 5.39 -15.34
C ASP A 36 -5.04 6.38 -16.10
N CYS A 37 -4.52 6.92 -17.18
CA CYS A 37 -5.21 7.89 -18.02
C CYS A 37 -5.97 7.23 -19.19
N THR A 38 -6.08 5.90 -19.24
CA THR A 38 -6.70 5.20 -20.39
C THR A 38 -8.20 5.47 -20.52
N ASN A 39 -8.87 5.77 -19.41
CA ASN A 39 -10.33 5.97 -19.37
C ASN A 39 -10.72 7.40 -18.96
N SER A 40 -9.76 8.33 -18.86
CA SER A 40 -10.09 9.71 -18.51
C SER A 40 -10.95 10.36 -19.58
N GLU A 41 -12.08 10.96 -19.20
CA GLU A 41 -12.86 11.77 -20.10
C GLU A 41 -12.04 12.98 -20.58
N GLN A 42 -12.29 13.47 -21.79
CA GLN A 42 -11.50 14.52 -22.43
C GLN A 42 -11.18 15.76 -21.57
N GLN A 43 -12.05 16.07 -20.59
CA GLN A 43 -11.82 17.18 -19.67
C GLN A 43 -10.75 16.90 -18.61
N ASN A 44 -10.48 15.64 -18.28
CA ASN A 44 -9.50 15.23 -17.28
C ASN A 44 -8.19 14.75 -17.92
N GLU A 45 -8.12 14.65 -19.25
CA GLU A 45 -6.94 14.14 -19.96
C GLU A 45 -5.70 15.00 -19.71
N GLU A 46 -5.82 16.34 -19.79
CA GLU A 46 -4.71 17.26 -19.52
C GLU A 46 -4.26 17.20 -18.04
N ALA A 47 -5.21 17.11 -17.12
CA ALA A 47 -4.90 16.97 -15.68
C ALA A 47 -4.22 15.64 -15.40
N CYS A 48 -4.70 14.55 -15.98
CA CYS A 48 -4.13 13.23 -15.84
C CYS A 48 -2.71 13.16 -16.43
N ILE A 49 -2.48 13.71 -17.63
CA ILE A 49 -1.15 13.82 -18.25
C ILE A 49 -0.21 14.65 -17.37
N SER A 50 -0.70 15.72 -16.77
CA SER A 50 0.11 16.54 -15.84
C SER A 50 0.53 15.74 -14.61
N MET A 51 -0.35 14.92 -14.03
CA MET A 51 -0.03 14.03 -12.91
C MET A 51 0.99 12.97 -13.30
N THR A 52 0.89 12.38 -14.50
CA THR A 52 1.89 11.41 -14.98
C THR A 52 3.26 12.06 -15.13
N TYR A 53 3.30 13.29 -15.63
CA TYR A 53 4.52 14.05 -15.77
C TYR A 53 5.21 14.34 -14.43
N ILE A 54 4.45 14.76 -13.42
CA ILE A 54 4.93 14.98 -12.05
C ILE A 54 5.54 13.68 -11.49
N LEU A 55 4.94 12.53 -11.76
CA LEU A 55 5.36 11.25 -11.21
C LEU A 55 6.68 10.74 -11.81
N VAL A 56 6.93 11.02 -13.10
CA VAL A 56 8.09 10.49 -13.85
C VAL A 56 9.29 11.43 -13.82
N ALA A 57 9.08 12.71 -13.55
CA ALA A 57 10.15 13.69 -13.49
C ALA A 57 11.13 13.35 -12.34
N GLU A 58 12.35 12.94 -12.68
CA GLU A 58 13.44 12.79 -11.70
C GLU A 58 13.98 14.17 -11.25
N ASP A 59 13.74 15.20 -12.07
CA ASP A 59 14.20 16.58 -11.84
C ASP A 59 13.32 17.52 -12.67
N MET A 60 12.47 18.28 -12.01
CA MET A 60 11.51 19.18 -12.67
C MET A 60 12.19 20.26 -13.52
N GLU A 61 13.43 20.67 -13.20
CA GLU A 61 14.22 21.61 -14.02
C GLU A 61 14.62 20.99 -15.37
N LYS A 62 14.91 19.70 -15.40
CA LYS A 62 15.24 18.97 -16.66
C LYS A 62 14.00 18.62 -17.45
N ALA A 63 12.91 18.33 -16.76
CA ALA A 63 11.64 17.93 -17.36
C ALA A 63 10.98 19.06 -18.18
N ALA A 64 11.30 20.34 -17.93
CA ALA A 64 10.70 21.49 -18.58
C ALA A 64 10.92 21.57 -20.11
N GLY A 65 11.56 20.59 -20.73
CA GLY A 65 11.77 20.48 -22.19
C GLY A 65 11.49 19.10 -22.77
N GLU A 66 11.07 18.14 -21.96
CA GLU A 66 10.78 16.78 -22.40
C GLU A 66 9.29 16.60 -22.76
N THR A 67 9.02 15.74 -23.73
CA THR A 67 7.65 15.37 -24.08
C THR A 67 7.07 14.47 -22.98
N PRO A 68 5.80 14.68 -22.59
CA PRO A 68 5.11 13.81 -21.62
C PRO A 68 5.25 12.34 -22.01
N PRO A 69 5.28 11.40 -21.03
CA PRO A 69 5.31 9.99 -21.33
C PRO A 69 4.11 9.62 -22.22
N SER A 70 4.37 8.88 -23.29
CA SER A 70 3.34 8.40 -24.21
C SER A 70 2.54 7.22 -23.64
N ASP A 71 2.95 6.67 -22.50
CA ASP A 71 2.27 5.58 -21.83
C ASP A 71 1.15 6.16 -20.94
N PRO A 72 -0.11 5.80 -21.17
CA PRO A 72 -1.23 6.28 -20.36
C PRO A 72 -1.25 5.67 -18.97
N LEU A 73 -0.48 4.61 -18.71
CA LEU A 73 -0.35 3.96 -17.40
C LEU A 73 1.04 4.17 -16.82
N VAL A 74 1.14 4.96 -15.77
CA VAL A 74 2.42 5.29 -15.13
C VAL A 74 2.41 4.87 -13.67
N LYS A 75 3.54 4.29 -13.23
CA LYS A 75 3.76 3.88 -11.84
C LYS A 75 5.02 4.52 -11.29
N GLY A 76 4.92 5.06 -10.09
CA GLY A 76 6.05 5.67 -9.38
C GLY A 76 5.95 5.51 -7.87
N LYS A 77 6.87 6.14 -7.16
CA LYS A 77 6.85 6.22 -5.70
C LYS A 77 5.97 7.37 -5.25
N ILE A 78 5.22 7.17 -4.15
CA ILE A 78 4.43 8.24 -3.53
C ILE A 78 5.33 9.40 -3.11
N GLU A 79 6.49 9.10 -2.49
CA GLU A 79 7.47 10.11 -2.07
C GLU A 79 7.86 11.05 -3.21
N ASN A 80 8.25 10.52 -4.37
CA ASN A 80 8.64 11.32 -5.53
C ASN A 80 7.49 12.21 -6.03
N TYR A 81 6.27 11.66 -6.06
CA TYR A 81 5.08 12.42 -6.44
C TYR A 81 4.81 13.58 -5.48
N CYS A 82 4.93 13.36 -4.16
CA CYS A 82 4.73 14.38 -3.15
C CYS A 82 5.74 15.53 -3.29
N GLU A 83 7.02 15.21 -3.49
CA GLU A 83 8.08 16.20 -3.61
C GLU A 83 7.94 17.00 -4.92
N ASN A 84 7.76 16.32 -6.05
CA ASN A 84 7.64 16.97 -7.35
C ASN A 84 6.38 17.86 -7.43
N SER A 85 5.26 17.40 -6.87
CA SER A 85 4.03 18.21 -6.78
C SER A 85 4.26 19.47 -5.95
N TYR A 86 4.94 19.35 -4.81
CA TYR A 86 5.27 20.48 -3.97
C TYR A 86 6.15 21.49 -4.70
N GLU A 87 7.23 21.05 -5.36
CA GLU A 87 8.14 21.93 -6.10
C GLU A 87 7.42 22.67 -7.22
N MET A 88 6.54 21.99 -7.96
CA MET A 88 5.76 22.63 -9.02
C MET A 88 4.82 23.71 -8.48
N ILE A 89 4.07 23.42 -7.40
CA ILE A 89 3.15 24.40 -6.81
C ILE A 89 3.94 25.57 -6.19
N LEU A 90 5.08 25.29 -5.56
CA LEU A 90 5.96 26.30 -4.99
C LEU A 90 6.51 27.26 -6.06
N ALA A 91 6.86 26.75 -7.23
CA ALA A 91 7.31 27.55 -8.36
C ALA A 91 6.20 28.53 -8.82
N VAL A 92 4.96 28.03 -8.93
CA VAL A 92 3.79 28.88 -9.28
C VAL A 92 3.51 29.91 -8.18
N ALA A 93 3.53 29.50 -6.92
CA ALA A 93 3.31 30.39 -5.77
C ALA A 93 4.37 31.52 -5.71
N THR A 94 5.61 31.18 -6.06
CA THR A 94 6.72 32.17 -6.10
C THR A 94 6.56 33.11 -7.28
N ALA A 95 6.19 32.62 -8.46
CA ALA A 95 5.97 33.45 -9.65
C ALA A 95 4.78 34.41 -9.50
N THR A 96 3.77 34.04 -8.69
CA THR A 96 2.55 34.82 -8.45
C THR A 96 2.58 35.64 -7.15
N ASP A 97 3.67 35.52 -6.37
CA ASP A 97 3.83 36.15 -5.03
C ASP A 97 2.64 35.81 -4.09
N ASN A 98 2.23 34.52 -4.12
CA ASN A 98 1.05 34.05 -3.40
C ASN A 98 1.46 33.21 -2.15
N ASP A 99 1.47 33.85 -0.99
CA ASP A 99 1.84 33.20 0.28
C ASP A 99 0.81 32.17 0.75
N THR A 100 -0.46 32.34 0.41
CA THR A 100 -1.50 31.37 0.74
C THR A 100 -1.24 30.05 0.00
N LEU A 101 -1.00 30.10 -1.31
CA LEU A 101 -0.69 28.93 -2.12
C LEU A 101 0.58 28.22 -1.64
N ARG A 102 1.58 28.98 -1.17
CA ARG A 102 2.82 28.44 -0.59
C ARG A 102 2.54 27.64 0.68
N THR A 103 1.66 28.14 1.54
CA THR A 103 1.27 27.48 2.78
C THR A 103 0.48 26.19 2.49
N GLU A 104 -0.53 26.27 1.61
CA GLU A 104 -1.34 25.14 1.18
C GLU A 104 -0.50 24.04 0.54
N ALA A 105 0.48 24.40 -0.29
CA ALA A 105 1.42 23.44 -0.87
C ALA A 105 2.23 22.69 0.20
N GLY A 106 2.67 23.40 1.24
CA GLY A 106 3.39 22.80 2.37
C GLY A 106 2.54 21.80 3.15
N GLU A 107 1.29 22.15 3.43
CA GLU A 107 0.33 21.26 4.11
C GLU A 107 -0.01 20.04 3.27
N ALA A 108 -0.25 20.21 1.97
CA ALA A 108 -0.50 19.12 1.04
C ALA A 108 0.68 18.15 0.95
N ARG A 109 1.93 18.68 0.89
CA ARG A 109 3.14 17.85 0.93
C ARG A 109 3.23 17.03 2.21
N GLU A 110 3.00 17.66 3.38
CA GLU A 110 3.05 16.96 4.67
C GLU A 110 2.03 15.83 4.73
N THR A 111 0.80 16.06 4.30
CA THR A 111 -0.27 15.07 4.23
C THR A 111 0.10 13.91 3.28
N CYS A 112 0.65 14.23 2.11
CA CYS A 112 1.11 13.25 1.13
C CYS A 112 2.22 12.36 1.70
N LEU A 113 3.24 12.93 2.35
CA LEU A 113 4.34 12.19 2.98
C LEU A 113 3.90 11.37 4.20
N LYS A 114 2.86 11.78 4.92
CA LYS A 114 2.25 10.95 5.98
C LYS A 114 1.66 9.68 5.41
N ASN A 115 0.98 9.75 4.27
CA ASN A 115 0.43 8.57 3.60
C ASN A 115 1.53 7.61 3.12
N ASP A 116 2.63 8.14 2.58
CA ASP A 116 3.81 7.33 2.22
C ASP A 116 4.41 6.64 3.44
N SER A 117 4.59 7.37 4.55
CA SER A 117 5.10 6.82 5.81
C SER A 117 4.18 5.76 6.40
N ALA A 118 2.85 5.96 6.36
CA ALA A 118 1.87 4.99 6.80
C ALA A 118 1.96 3.69 5.98
N GLY A 119 2.10 3.83 4.66
CA GLY A 119 2.31 2.71 3.75
C GLY A 119 3.63 1.98 3.99
N GLY A 120 4.73 2.70 4.18
CA GLY A 120 6.05 2.15 4.44
C GLY A 120 6.11 1.33 5.74
N ILE A 121 5.59 1.88 6.84
CA ILE A 121 5.55 1.18 8.15
C ILE A 121 4.64 -0.04 8.07
N SER A 122 3.44 0.11 7.55
CA SER A 122 2.48 -1.00 7.41
C SER A 122 3.00 -2.08 6.48
N GLY A 123 3.67 -1.70 5.39
CA GLY A 123 4.31 -2.61 4.45
C GLY A 123 5.40 -3.46 5.10
N MET A 124 6.24 -2.87 5.96
CA MET A 124 7.25 -3.63 6.70
C MET A 124 6.62 -4.65 7.65
N ILE A 125 5.57 -4.26 8.38
CA ILE A 125 4.87 -5.17 9.31
C ILE A 125 4.17 -6.28 8.53
N LEU A 126 3.56 -5.98 7.39
CA LEU A 126 2.96 -6.96 6.48
C LEU A 126 3.99 -7.97 6.00
N TRP A 127 5.20 -7.55 5.62
CA TRP A 127 6.28 -8.45 5.22
C TRP A 127 6.64 -9.43 6.33
N ILE A 128 6.75 -8.96 7.59
CA ILE A 128 6.99 -9.83 8.74
C ILE A 128 5.84 -10.83 8.90
N GLY A 129 4.60 -10.37 8.74
CA GLY A 129 3.41 -11.21 8.76
C GLY A 129 3.43 -12.29 7.67
N ILE A 130 3.78 -11.93 6.44
CA ILE A 130 3.89 -12.85 5.29
C ILE A 130 4.93 -13.95 5.58
N ILE A 131 6.12 -13.57 6.05
CA ILE A 131 7.18 -14.51 6.40
C ILE A 131 6.70 -15.46 7.49
N GLY A 132 6.00 -14.95 8.49
CA GLY A 132 5.42 -15.75 9.57
C GLY A 132 4.34 -16.72 9.08
N ILE A 133 3.43 -16.29 8.19
CA ILE A 133 2.41 -17.17 7.58
C ILE A 133 3.07 -18.26 6.73
N LEU A 134 4.12 -17.89 5.97
CA LEU A 134 4.88 -18.86 5.18
C LEU A 134 5.55 -19.90 6.08
N ALA A 135 6.23 -19.48 7.14
CA ALA A 135 6.82 -20.38 8.13
C ALA A 135 5.78 -21.31 8.76
N SER A 136 4.62 -20.76 9.17
CA SER A 136 3.50 -21.54 9.71
C SER A 136 2.99 -22.58 8.72
N THR A 137 2.90 -22.22 7.43
CA THR A 137 2.48 -23.13 6.37
C THR A 137 3.47 -24.31 6.22
N VAL A 138 4.77 -24.01 6.22
CA VAL A 138 5.82 -25.04 6.15
C VAL A 138 5.75 -25.97 7.35
N LEU A 139 5.62 -25.42 8.57
CA LEU A 139 5.51 -26.20 9.81
C LEU A 139 4.30 -27.16 9.78
N LEU A 140 3.15 -26.69 9.30
CA LEU A 140 1.95 -27.51 9.17
C LEU A 140 2.14 -28.64 8.16
N VAL A 141 2.71 -28.37 6.98
CA VAL A 141 3.00 -29.38 5.98
C VAL A 141 3.98 -30.42 6.52
N MET A 142 5.03 -30.01 7.22
CA MET A 142 5.98 -30.95 7.85
C MET A 142 5.29 -31.82 8.89
N SER A 143 4.41 -31.25 9.72
CA SER A 143 3.61 -31.99 10.70
C SER A 143 2.69 -33.02 10.03
N MET A 144 2.02 -32.65 8.92
CA MET A 144 1.17 -33.60 8.15
C MET A 144 1.98 -34.73 7.53
N LEU A 145 3.25 -34.49 7.17
CA LEU A 145 4.15 -35.51 6.63
C LEU A 145 4.80 -36.39 7.73
N GLY A 146 4.46 -36.20 8.99
CA GLY A 146 5.04 -36.91 10.12
C GLY A 146 6.53 -36.65 10.36
N LYS A 147 7.07 -35.57 9.79
CA LYS A 147 8.49 -35.19 9.95
C LYS A 147 8.66 -34.30 11.17
N THR A 148 9.55 -34.70 12.09
CA THR A 148 9.98 -33.87 13.21
C THR A 148 11.01 -32.84 12.75
N LEU A 149 10.89 -31.61 13.23
CA LEU A 149 11.87 -30.56 12.96
C LEU A 149 13.24 -30.89 13.59
N PRO A 150 14.35 -30.58 12.92
CA PRO A 150 15.68 -30.68 13.51
C PRO A 150 15.76 -29.80 14.77
N GLY A 151 16.26 -30.36 15.88
CA GLY A 151 16.44 -29.62 17.14
C GLY A 151 15.27 -29.71 18.13
N GLY A 152 14.28 -30.60 17.90
CA GLY A 152 13.18 -30.82 18.86
C GLY A 152 12.19 -29.64 19.00
N LEU A 153 12.25 -28.70 18.07
CA LEU A 153 11.29 -27.61 17.94
C LEU A 153 9.95 -28.19 17.47
N ASN A 154 9.20 -28.77 18.40
CA ASN A 154 7.76 -28.95 18.25
C ASN A 154 7.09 -27.56 18.33
N ALA A 155 7.51 -26.66 17.43
CA ALA A 155 6.92 -25.36 17.34
C ALA A 155 5.46 -25.56 16.94
N ASP A 156 4.56 -25.21 17.85
CA ASP A 156 3.15 -25.16 17.54
C ASP A 156 2.94 -24.22 16.37
N GLY A 157 2.77 -24.76 15.17
CA GLY A 157 2.48 -23.99 13.95
C GLY A 157 1.27 -23.07 14.11
N ARG A 158 0.45 -23.32 15.14
CA ARG A 158 -0.67 -22.53 15.61
C ARG A 158 -0.25 -21.17 16.17
N LEU A 159 0.70 -21.19 17.14
CA LEU A 159 1.15 -19.95 17.78
C LEU A 159 1.75 -19.01 16.74
N SER A 160 2.50 -19.60 15.78
CA SER A 160 3.07 -18.87 14.65
C SER A 160 1.97 -18.31 13.74
N SER A 161 0.90 -19.07 13.45
CA SER A 161 -0.23 -18.60 12.62
C SER A 161 -0.99 -17.45 13.29
N TRP A 162 -1.24 -17.54 14.60
CA TRP A 162 -1.88 -16.47 15.35
C TRP A 162 -1.05 -15.21 15.39
N ALA A 163 0.25 -15.34 15.71
CA ALA A 163 1.14 -14.21 15.78
C ALA A 163 1.25 -13.50 14.41
N SER A 164 1.38 -14.29 13.35
CA SER A 164 1.51 -13.76 11.99
C SER A 164 0.21 -13.11 11.50
N GLY A 165 -0.93 -13.74 11.73
CA GLY A 165 -2.24 -13.16 11.41
C GLY A 165 -2.52 -11.90 12.21
N GLY A 166 -2.14 -11.88 13.50
CA GLY A 166 -2.20 -10.70 14.35
C GLY A 166 -1.33 -9.55 13.83
N LEU A 167 -0.12 -9.82 13.34
CA LEU A 167 0.74 -8.81 12.73
C LEU A 167 0.13 -8.24 11.45
N VAL A 168 -0.47 -9.07 10.60
CA VAL A 168 -1.17 -8.60 9.39
C VAL A 168 -2.34 -7.68 9.75
N LEU A 169 -3.15 -8.05 10.75
CA LEU A 169 -4.24 -7.21 11.25
C LEU A 169 -3.71 -5.91 11.86
N LEU A 170 -2.63 -5.99 12.63
CA LEU A 170 -1.99 -4.80 13.20
C LEU A 170 -1.51 -3.85 12.10
N ALA A 171 -0.90 -4.36 11.04
CA ALA A 171 -0.45 -3.55 9.90
C ALA A 171 -1.61 -2.81 9.23
N THR A 172 -2.74 -3.50 8.98
CA THR A 172 -3.92 -2.88 8.37
C THR A 172 -4.56 -1.83 9.28
N ILE A 173 -4.62 -2.07 10.58
CA ILE A 173 -5.14 -1.11 11.57
C ILE A 173 -4.22 0.11 11.68
N LEU A 174 -2.91 -0.09 11.78
CA LEU A 174 -1.93 0.99 11.84
C LEU A 174 -2.00 1.86 10.59
N TRP A 175 -2.09 1.25 9.42
CA TRP A 175 -2.25 2.00 8.17
C TRP A 175 -3.53 2.85 8.20
N MET A 176 -4.66 2.29 8.66
CA MET A 176 -5.93 3.02 8.76
C MET A 176 -5.87 4.21 9.73
N ILE A 177 -5.10 4.07 10.81
CA ILE A 177 -4.95 5.13 11.82
C ILE A 177 -3.96 6.20 11.35
N MET A 178 -2.89 5.77 10.68
CA MET A 178 -1.79 6.66 10.29
C MET A 178 -2.05 7.39 8.98
N LYS A 179 -2.83 6.79 8.05
CA LYS A 179 -3.19 7.47 6.82
C LYS A 179 -3.94 8.74 7.16
N ASP A 180 -3.53 9.84 6.56
CA ASP A 180 -4.33 11.06 6.59
C ASP A 180 -5.52 10.86 5.64
N ASN A 181 -6.71 11.26 6.07
CA ASN A 181 -7.84 11.33 5.17
C ASN A 181 -7.56 12.55 4.28
N MET A 182 -6.98 12.33 3.10
CA MET A 182 -7.06 13.31 2.02
C MET A 182 -8.55 13.50 1.79
N GLU A 183 -9.07 14.59 2.32
CA GLU A 183 -10.48 14.89 2.50
C GLU A 183 -11.29 14.48 1.27
N ASP A 184 -12.17 13.50 1.51
CA ASP A 184 -13.26 13.09 0.62
C ASP A 184 -12.91 12.56 -0.80
N GLU A 185 -11.65 12.59 -1.26
CA GLU A 185 -11.30 12.22 -2.64
C GLU A 185 -10.90 10.74 -2.83
N LEU A 186 -10.50 10.04 -1.75
CA LEU A 186 -9.99 8.68 -1.84
C LEU A 186 -10.82 7.68 -1.03
N ASN A 187 -11.18 6.58 -1.67
CA ASN A 187 -11.80 5.42 -1.03
C ASN A 187 -10.76 4.38 -0.63
N THR A 188 -11.09 3.57 0.38
CA THR A 188 -10.30 2.38 0.71
C THR A 188 -10.43 1.35 -0.41
N GLY A 189 -9.32 0.95 -0.99
CA GLY A 189 -9.26 0.08 -2.15
C GLY A 189 -9.21 -1.41 -1.81
N MET A 190 -9.27 -2.24 -2.84
CA MET A 190 -9.36 -3.71 -2.73
C MET A 190 -8.17 -4.34 -2.02
N SER A 191 -6.94 -3.84 -2.22
CA SER A 191 -5.73 -4.39 -1.62
C SER A 191 -5.75 -4.34 -0.10
N PHE A 192 -6.34 -3.29 0.50
CA PHE A 192 -6.55 -3.20 1.94
C PHE A 192 -7.44 -4.33 2.46
N TYR A 193 -8.59 -4.56 1.80
CA TYR A 193 -9.51 -5.63 2.20
C TYR A 193 -8.89 -7.03 2.06
N LEU A 194 -8.09 -7.26 1.01
CA LEU A 194 -7.37 -8.51 0.84
C LEU A 194 -6.39 -8.77 1.99
N ALA A 195 -5.63 -7.76 2.42
CA ALA A 195 -4.75 -7.86 3.57
C ALA A 195 -5.54 -8.10 4.88
N LEU A 196 -6.65 -7.39 5.09
CA LEU A 196 -7.52 -7.56 6.26
C LEU A 196 -8.07 -8.99 6.35
N PHE A 197 -8.63 -9.51 5.26
CA PHE A 197 -9.14 -10.89 5.21
C PHE A 197 -8.03 -11.93 5.37
N ALA A 198 -6.84 -11.67 4.84
CA ALA A 198 -5.69 -12.54 5.06
C ALA A 198 -5.36 -12.70 6.54
N GLY A 199 -5.33 -11.60 7.28
CA GLY A 199 -5.11 -11.60 8.73
C GLY A 199 -6.20 -12.37 9.47
N LEU A 200 -7.46 -12.13 9.15
CA LEU A 200 -8.61 -12.84 9.75
C LEU A 200 -8.56 -14.35 9.48
N PHE A 201 -8.26 -14.78 8.24
CA PHE A 201 -8.12 -16.20 7.89
C PHE A 201 -6.93 -16.85 8.60
N ALA A 202 -5.80 -16.16 8.75
CA ALA A 202 -4.65 -16.71 9.46
C ALA A 202 -4.94 -16.91 10.95
N VAL A 203 -5.60 -15.95 11.61
CA VAL A 203 -6.05 -16.08 13.01
C VAL A 203 -7.11 -17.17 13.13
N GLY A 204 -8.11 -17.17 12.25
CA GLY A 204 -9.20 -18.16 12.24
C GLY A 204 -8.70 -19.59 12.08
N ALA A 205 -7.71 -19.82 11.22
CA ALA A 205 -7.09 -21.13 11.05
C ALA A 205 -6.44 -21.63 12.35
N GLY A 206 -5.78 -20.74 13.10
CA GLY A 206 -5.22 -21.06 14.41
C GLY A 206 -6.29 -21.42 15.44
N VAL A 207 -7.45 -20.72 15.43
CA VAL A 207 -8.59 -21.03 16.35
C VAL A 207 -9.19 -22.40 16.03
N LEU A 208 -9.44 -22.70 14.75
CA LEU A 208 -10.04 -23.98 14.35
C LEU A 208 -9.18 -25.17 14.78
N ASP A 209 -7.85 -25.07 14.58
CA ASP A 209 -6.93 -26.12 15.01
C ASP A 209 -6.87 -26.27 16.55
N LEU A 210 -7.20 -25.24 17.30
CA LEU A 210 -7.29 -25.29 18.77
C LEU A 210 -8.57 -25.99 19.24
N LEU A 211 -9.66 -25.87 18.50
CA LEU A 211 -10.93 -26.52 18.80
C LEU A 211 -10.88 -28.03 18.45
N ASP A 212 -10.28 -28.41 17.32
CA ASP A 212 -10.14 -29.79 16.86
C ASP A 212 -9.37 -30.70 17.86
N LYS A 213 -8.43 -30.14 18.62
CA LYS A 213 -7.65 -30.91 19.61
C LYS A 213 -8.33 -31.03 20.97
N ARG A 214 -9.51 -30.45 21.17
CA ARG A 214 -10.28 -30.59 22.42
C ARG A 214 -11.29 -31.73 22.38
N GLU A 215 -11.52 -32.29 21.19
CA GLU A 215 -12.27 -33.54 20.99
C GLU A 215 -11.34 -34.76 20.98
#